data_4c868d1caafdf2bac1f8aa32def50091
#
_entry.id   4c868d1caafdf2bac1f8aa32def50091
#
_cell.length_a   1.000
_cell.length_b   1.000
_cell.length_c   1.000
_cell.angle_alpha   90.00
_cell.angle_beta   90.00
_cell.angle_gamma   90.00
#
_symmetry.space_group_name_H-M   'P 1'
#
loop_
_entity.id
_entity.type
_entity.pdbx_description
1 polymer ?
#
loop_
_entity_poly.entity_id
_entity_poly.type
_entity_poly.pdbx_seq_one_letter_code
_entity_poly.pdbx_strand_id
1 'polypeptide(L)'
;MTTVVILAGGKSERMGQDKALILGGVERIQKLVNQIGEYRIITLCGDKEREPLFSGEVWPDPIHCDCLARVIDWVIEKIDDDILFVPCDMYNLGIDGLTQLMVQPNCVAVDENEVRQPLLCHISDKSLLRNSKTLSEKFANFPSIECLDFVNQYSNFNYQEDLIDHLLQ
;
A
#
# COMPACT_ATOMS: atom_id res chain seq x y z
N MET A 1 14.83 -9.10 -6.43
CA MET A 1 14.45 -7.72 -6.85
C MET A 1 13.14 -7.38 -6.15
N THR A 2 12.83 -6.11 -5.88
CA THR A 2 11.57 -5.75 -5.21
C THR A 2 10.61 -5.13 -6.22
N THR A 3 9.37 -5.62 -6.26
CA THR A 3 8.25 -5.02 -7.00
C THR A 3 7.38 -4.22 -6.03
N VAL A 4 7.11 -2.96 -6.36
CA VAL A 4 6.20 -2.11 -5.57
C VAL A 4 4.79 -2.25 -6.12
N VAL A 5 3.84 -2.59 -5.25
CA VAL A 5 2.42 -2.74 -5.61
C VAL A 5 1.61 -1.67 -4.90
N ILE A 6 1.11 -0.69 -5.67
CA ILE A 6 0.29 0.40 -5.16
C ILE A 6 -1.18 -0.05 -5.13
N LEU A 7 -1.79 0.00 -3.97
CA LEU A 7 -3.18 -0.40 -3.76
C LEU A 7 -4.09 0.81 -3.98
N ALA A 8 -4.72 0.87 -5.15
CA ALA A 8 -5.60 1.97 -5.57
C ALA A 8 -7.06 1.52 -5.77
N GLY A 9 -7.38 0.28 -5.42
CA GLY A 9 -8.73 -0.27 -5.44
C GLY A 9 -9.61 0.31 -4.33
N GLY A 10 -10.92 0.27 -4.53
CA GLY A 10 -11.91 0.73 -3.58
C GLY A 10 -12.68 1.98 -4.04
N LYS A 11 -13.96 2.04 -3.68
CA LYS A 11 -14.88 3.10 -4.13
C LYS A 11 -14.77 4.40 -3.36
N SER A 12 -13.91 4.46 -2.32
CA SER A 12 -13.68 5.66 -1.48
C SER A 12 -14.97 6.37 -1.01
N GLU A 13 -16.05 5.60 -0.77
CA GLU A 13 -17.40 6.14 -0.47
C GLU A 13 -17.41 7.09 0.73
N ARG A 14 -16.55 6.83 1.73
CA ARG A 14 -16.44 7.66 2.95
C ARG A 14 -15.79 9.02 2.71
N MET A 15 -14.97 9.14 1.67
CA MET A 15 -14.25 10.37 1.32
C MET A 15 -15.01 11.25 0.34
N GLY A 16 -16.06 10.73 -0.32
CA GLY A 16 -16.78 11.44 -1.37
C GLY A 16 -15.98 11.71 -2.64
N GLN A 17 -14.69 11.34 -2.65
CA GLN A 17 -13.76 11.47 -3.77
C GLN A 17 -12.86 10.23 -3.83
N ASP A 18 -12.31 9.94 -5.01
CA ASP A 18 -11.41 8.81 -5.19
C ASP A 18 -10.03 9.08 -4.55
N LYS A 19 -9.71 8.40 -3.46
CA LYS A 19 -8.43 8.52 -2.74
C LYS A 19 -7.21 8.33 -3.63
N ALA A 20 -7.32 7.49 -4.64
CA ALA A 20 -6.23 7.22 -5.57
C ALA A 20 -5.84 8.44 -6.42
N LEU A 21 -6.73 9.43 -6.54
CA LEU A 21 -6.55 10.65 -7.34
C LEU A 21 -6.34 11.90 -6.47
N ILE A 22 -6.75 11.88 -5.19
CA ILE A 22 -6.60 13.01 -4.27
C ILE A 22 -5.12 13.25 -3.98
N LEU A 23 -4.70 14.51 -3.93
CA LEU A 23 -3.32 14.93 -3.62
C LEU A 23 -2.24 14.19 -4.43
N GLY A 24 -2.57 13.81 -5.65
CA GLY A 24 -1.69 13.03 -6.50
C GLY A 24 -1.65 11.53 -6.19
N GLY A 25 -2.28 11.07 -5.11
CA GLY A 25 -2.48 9.66 -4.75
C GLY A 25 -1.44 8.68 -5.29
N VAL A 26 -1.82 7.93 -6.33
CA VAL A 26 -0.95 6.95 -6.99
C VAL A 26 0.30 7.60 -7.60
N GLU A 27 0.16 8.71 -8.34
CA GLU A 27 1.29 9.38 -9.00
C GLU A 27 2.35 9.85 -7.99
N ARG A 28 1.91 10.31 -6.82
CA ARG A 28 2.82 10.75 -5.75
C ARG A 28 3.67 9.58 -5.26
N ILE A 29 3.06 8.41 -5.04
CA ILE A 29 3.80 7.20 -4.61
C ILE A 29 4.74 6.74 -5.72
N GLN A 30 4.31 6.73 -6.99
CA GLN A 30 5.17 6.40 -8.12
C GLN A 30 6.40 7.33 -8.18
N LYS A 31 6.22 8.64 -7.97
CA LYS A 31 7.32 9.61 -7.92
C LYS A 31 8.27 9.33 -6.75
N LEU A 32 7.76 9.02 -5.55
CA LEU A 32 8.59 8.68 -4.40
C LEU A 32 9.42 7.42 -4.66
N VAL A 33 8.82 6.37 -5.21
CA VAL A 33 9.52 5.13 -5.56
C VAL A 33 10.64 5.40 -6.56
N ASN A 34 10.38 6.18 -7.62
CA ASN A 34 11.37 6.52 -8.66
C ASN A 34 12.52 7.41 -8.13
N GLN A 35 12.31 8.15 -7.02
CA GLN A 35 13.38 8.90 -6.37
C GLN A 35 14.35 8.02 -5.57
N ILE A 36 13.88 6.86 -5.10
CA ILE A 36 14.69 5.91 -4.32
C ILE A 36 15.49 5.00 -5.24
N GLY A 37 14.95 4.61 -6.37
CA GLY A 37 15.62 3.73 -7.32
C GLY A 37 14.73 3.28 -8.46
N GLU A 38 15.27 2.38 -9.29
CA GLU A 38 14.53 1.76 -10.40
C GLU A 38 13.84 0.48 -9.90
N TYR A 39 12.53 0.55 -9.74
CA TYR A 39 11.69 -0.57 -9.30
C TYR A 39 10.58 -0.83 -10.31
N ARG A 40 10.16 -2.08 -10.44
CA ARG A 40 8.89 -2.40 -11.09
C ARG A 40 7.76 -1.87 -10.21
N ILE A 41 6.84 -1.10 -10.79
CA ILE A 41 5.70 -0.54 -10.09
C ILE A 41 4.42 -1.06 -10.75
N ILE A 42 3.54 -1.67 -9.96
CA ILE A 42 2.23 -2.14 -10.39
C ILE A 42 1.17 -1.38 -9.61
N THR A 43 0.16 -0.84 -10.28
CA THR A 43 -1.01 -0.23 -9.64
C THR A 43 -2.19 -1.20 -9.70
N LEU A 44 -2.68 -1.64 -8.53
CA LEU A 44 -3.93 -2.40 -8.45
C LEU A 44 -5.11 -1.41 -8.45
N CYS A 45 -5.85 -1.35 -9.53
CA CYS A 45 -6.88 -0.34 -9.71
C CYS A 45 -8.27 -0.72 -9.18
N GLY A 46 -8.46 -1.96 -8.71
CA GLY A 46 -9.77 -2.48 -8.36
C GLY A 46 -10.57 -2.86 -9.60
N ASP A 47 -11.65 -2.16 -9.87
CA ASP A 47 -12.48 -2.41 -11.05
C ASP A 47 -11.73 -2.12 -12.35
N LYS A 48 -11.93 -2.96 -13.37
CA LYS A 48 -11.28 -2.83 -14.68
C LYS A 48 -11.56 -1.49 -15.37
N GLU A 49 -12.71 -0.89 -15.12
CA GLU A 49 -13.08 0.42 -15.67
C GLU A 49 -12.18 1.57 -15.18
N ARG A 50 -11.46 1.37 -14.09
CA ARG A 50 -10.52 2.35 -13.52
C ARG A 50 -9.10 2.25 -14.11
N GLU A 51 -8.80 1.21 -14.87
CA GLU A 51 -7.49 1.02 -15.50
C GLU A 51 -7.00 2.24 -16.28
N PRO A 52 -7.83 2.94 -17.09
CA PRO A 52 -7.40 4.14 -17.82
C PRO A 52 -7.09 5.36 -16.96
N LEU A 53 -7.42 5.35 -15.67
CA LEU A 53 -7.16 6.46 -14.75
C LEU A 53 -5.69 6.53 -14.30
N PHE A 54 -4.92 5.46 -14.49
CA PHE A 54 -3.56 5.34 -13.98
C PHE A 54 -2.57 5.11 -15.11
N SER A 55 -1.33 5.56 -14.93
CA SER A 55 -0.22 5.35 -15.86
C SER A 55 0.66 4.17 -15.43
N GLY A 56 1.41 3.62 -16.38
CA GLY A 56 2.33 2.51 -16.15
C GLY A 56 1.66 1.14 -16.19
N GLU A 57 2.16 0.20 -15.40
CA GLU A 57 1.61 -1.14 -15.29
C GLU A 57 0.42 -1.14 -14.33
N VAL A 58 -0.77 -1.40 -14.85
CA VAL A 58 -2.02 -1.36 -14.08
C VAL A 58 -2.71 -2.73 -14.16
N TRP A 59 -3.10 -3.26 -13.00
CA TRP A 59 -3.80 -4.54 -12.89
C TRP A 59 -5.18 -4.33 -12.25
N PRO A 60 -6.27 -4.75 -12.91
CA PRO A 60 -7.57 -4.84 -12.27
C PRO A 60 -7.63 -6.04 -11.32
N ASP A 61 -8.48 -5.95 -10.30
CA ASP A 61 -8.73 -7.05 -9.38
C ASP A 61 -9.38 -8.23 -10.13
N PRO A 62 -8.98 -9.47 -9.84
CA PRO A 62 -9.62 -10.63 -10.45
C PRO A 62 -11.09 -10.77 -10.03
N ILE A 63 -11.97 -11.05 -11.00
CA ILE A 63 -13.42 -11.18 -10.77
C ILE A 63 -13.76 -12.25 -9.71
N HIS A 64 -12.93 -13.28 -9.56
CA HIS A 64 -13.14 -14.36 -8.61
C HIS A 64 -12.68 -14.05 -7.19
N CYS A 65 -12.03 -12.90 -6.96
CA CYS A 65 -11.61 -12.47 -5.64
C CYS A 65 -12.74 -11.70 -4.94
N ASP A 66 -13.29 -12.29 -3.89
CA ASP A 66 -14.43 -11.78 -3.13
C ASP A 66 -14.03 -10.81 -2.01
N CYS A 67 -12.75 -10.71 -1.70
CA CYS A 67 -12.21 -9.81 -0.69
C CYS A 67 -10.75 -9.43 -0.98
N LEU A 68 -10.30 -8.33 -0.37
CA LEU A 68 -8.94 -7.80 -0.55
C LEU A 68 -7.86 -8.82 -0.18
N ALA A 69 -8.06 -9.62 0.86
CA ALA A 69 -7.08 -10.65 1.25
C ALA A 69 -6.84 -11.68 0.13
N ARG A 70 -7.87 -11.98 -0.68
CA ARG A 70 -7.75 -12.86 -1.85
C ARG A 70 -7.06 -12.17 -3.04
N VAL A 71 -7.29 -10.88 -3.21
CA VAL A 71 -6.54 -10.09 -4.21
C VAL A 71 -5.06 -10.08 -3.86
N ILE A 72 -4.72 -9.90 -2.59
CA ILE A 72 -3.33 -9.98 -2.10
C ILE A 72 -2.71 -11.36 -2.37
N ASP A 73 -3.42 -12.46 -2.10
CA ASP A 73 -2.95 -13.82 -2.41
C ASP A 73 -2.64 -13.96 -3.90
N TRP A 74 -3.56 -13.53 -4.75
CA TRP A 74 -3.39 -13.59 -6.20
C TRP A 74 -2.17 -12.78 -6.67
N VAL A 75 -1.93 -11.59 -6.12
CA VAL A 75 -0.75 -10.78 -6.45
C VAL A 75 0.54 -11.50 -6.04
N ILE A 76 0.57 -12.07 -4.84
CA ILE A 76 1.72 -12.79 -4.30
C ILE A 76 2.06 -14.05 -5.14
N GLU A 77 1.04 -14.72 -5.70
CA GLU A 77 1.21 -15.86 -6.60
C GLU A 77 1.75 -15.44 -7.98
N LYS A 78 1.45 -14.22 -8.44
CA LYS A 78 1.84 -13.71 -9.76
C LYS A 78 3.22 -13.07 -9.80
N ILE A 79 3.74 -12.64 -8.67
CA ILE A 79 5.03 -11.93 -8.57
C ILE A 79 6.03 -12.84 -7.87
N ASP A 80 7.10 -13.20 -8.56
CA ASP A 80 8.18 -14.03 -7.98
C ASP A 80 9.15 -13.22 -7.11
N ASP A 81 9.25 -11.92 -7.36
CA ASP A 81 10.09 -10.97 -6.61
C ASP A 81 9.60 -10.75 -5.17
N ASP A 82 10.43 -10.07 -4.36
CA ASP A 82 9.97 -9.44 -3.12
C ASP A 82 8.90 -8.40 -3.44
N ILE A 83 7.94 -8.22 -2.56
CA ILE A 83 6.79 -7.34 -2.79
C ILE A 83 6.70 -6.29 -1.70
N LEU A 84 6.68 -5.01 -2.08
CA LEU A 84 6.31 -3.91 -1.19
C LEU A 84 4.90 -3.44 -1.54
N PHE A 85 3.94 -3.68 -0.68
CA PHE A 85 2.59 -3.12 -0.79
C PHE A 85 2.53 -1.71 -0.20
N VAL A 86 1.91 -0.78 -0.93
CA VAL A 86 1.72 0.61 -0.50
C VAL A 86 0.30 1.07 -0.82
N PRO A 87 -0.55 1.36 0.17
CA PRO A 87 -1.86 1.95 -0.07
C PRO A 87 -1.77 3.36 -0.67
N CYS A 88 -2.68 3.71 -1.56
CA CYS A 88 -2.70 5.02 -2.22
C CYS A 88 -3.02 6.21 -1.28
N ASP A 89 -3.60 5.93 -0.11
CA ASP A 89 -4.01 6.91 0.89
C ASP A 89 -2.96 7.19 1.99
N MET A 90 -1.73 6.76 1.77
CA MET A 90 -0.59 7.05 2.65
C MET A 90 0.00 8.43 2.34
N TYR A 91 -0.77 9.52 2.51
CA TYR A 91 -0.39 10.86 2.06
C TYR A 91 0.82 11.46 2.78
N ASN A 92 1.11 11.03 3.99
CA ASN A 92 2.30 11.44 4.76
C ASN A 92 3.55 10.62 4.43
N LEU A 93 3.43 9.52 3.69
CA LEU A 93 4.58 8.69 3.34
C LEU A 93 5.59 9.50 2.51
N GLY A 94 6.81 9.59 2.99
CA GLY A 94 7.94 10.26 2.35
C GLY A 94 9.04 9.27 1.96
N ILE A 95 10.16 9.82 1.46
CA ILE A 95 11.32 9.05 1.01
C ILE A 95 11.90 8.21 2.17
N ASP A 96 12.02 8.79 3.37
CA ASP A 96 12.63 8.11 4.50
C ASP A 96 11.82 6.91 4.97
N GLY A 97 10.50 7.09 5.15
CA GLY A 97 9.60 5.99 5.52
C GLY A 97 9.57 4.88 4.47
N LEU A 98 9.53 5.26 3.19
CA LEU A 98 9.55 4.30 2.09
C LEU A 98 10.89 3.56 2.02
N THR A 99 12.02 4.26 2.17
CA THR A 99 13.37 3.67 2.22
C THR A 99 13.50 2.70 3.38
N GLN A 100 13.00 3.07 4.55
CA GLN A 100 13.02 2.20 5.72
C GLN A 100 12.28 0.88 5.48
N LEU A 101 11.11 0.91 4.85
CA LEU A 101 10.37 -0.30 4.46
C LEU A 101 11.13 -1.14 3.42
N MET A 102 11.79 -0.48 2.46
CA MET A 102 12.58 -1.16 1.42
C MET A 102 13.76 -1.94 2.00
N VAL A 103 14.45 -1.39 3.00
CA VAL A 103 15.65 -2.02 3.59
C VAL A 103 15.33 -3.05 4.69
N GLN A 104 14.09 -3.12 5.15
CA GLN A 104 13.65 -4.08 6.16
C GLN A 104 12.59 -5.02 5.58
N PRO A 105 12.98 -6.14 4.95
CA PRO A 105 12.03 -7.11 4.43
C PRO A 105 11.29 -7.84 5.55
N ASN A 106 10.13 -8.41 5.21
CA ASN A 106 9.27 -9.16 6.10
C ASN A 106 8.74 -8.35 7.29
N CYS A 107 8.29 -7.13 7.03
CA CYS A 107 7.74 -6.23 8.05
C CYS A 107 6.37 -5.70 7.66
N VAL A 108 5.63 -5.27 8.67
CA VAL A 108 4.36 -4.52 8.56
C VAL A 108 4.53 -3.20 9.30
N ALA A 109 4.20 -2.10 8.62
CA ALA A 109 4.26 -0.77 9.22
C ALA A 109 3.28 -0.62 10.39
N VAL A 110 3.66 0.21 11.35
CA VAL A 110 2.82 0.63 12.48
C VAL A 110 2.75 2.15 12.48
N ASP A 111 1.55 2.69 12.61
CA ASP A 111 1.34 4.14 12.65
C ASP A 111 1.64 4.73 14.04
N GLU A 112 1.50 6.05 14.15
CA GLU A 112 1.76 6.83 15.38
C GLU A 112 0.84 6.46 16.56
N ASN A 113 -0.26 5.74 16.31
CA ASN A 113 -1.19 5.25 17.32
C ASN A 113 -0.96 3.77 17.66
N GLU A 114 0.19 3.22 17.28
CA GLU A 114 0.54 1.80 17.46
C GLU A 114 -0.40 0.83 16.68
N VAL A 115 -1.11 1.34 15.65
CA VAL A 115 -2.00 0.52 14.82
C VAL A 115 -1.22 -0.06 13.65
N ARG A 116 -1.22 -1.38 13.53
CA ARG A 116 -0.61 -2.08 12.41
C ARG A 116 -1.34 -1.77 11.10
N GLN A 117 -0.55 -1.52 10.06
CA GLN A 117 -0.99 -1.21 8.70
C GLN A 117 -0.66 -2.39 7.76
N PRO A 118 -1.46 -3.50 7.75
CA PRO A 118 -1.10 -4.74 7.05
C PRO A 118 -0.91 -4.57 5.54
N LEU A 119 -1.50 -3.52 4.96
CA LEU A 119 -1.35 -3.19 3.54
C LEU A 119 -0.12 -2.32 3.24
N LEU A 120 0.58 -1.83 4.27
CA LEU A 120 1.88 -1.17 4.13
C LEU A 120 2.94 -2.14 4.67
N CYS A 121 3.42 -3.03 3.80
CA CYS A 121 4.27 -4.14 4.22
C CYS A 121 5.25 -4.56 3.13
N HIS A 122 6.40 -5.07 3.55
CA HIS A 122 7.42 -5.64 2.66
C HIS A 122 7.49 -7.17 2.86
N ILE A 123 7.29 -7.93 1.80
CA ILE A 123 7.27 -9.40 1.79
C ILE A 123 8.46 -9.90 0.97
N SER A 124 9.38 -10.61 1.61
CA SER A 124 10.44 -11.37 0.97
C SER A 124 10.25 -12.87 1.21
N ASP A 125 9.86 -13.25 2.43
CA ASP A 125 9.55 -14.64 2.79
C ASP A 125 8.03 -14.87 2.81
N LYS A 126 7.51 -15.44 1.73
CA LYS A 126 6.08 -15.74 1.58
C LYS A 126 5.59 -16.83 2.55
N SER A 127 6.49 -17.63 3.15
CA SER A 127 6.13 -18.66 4.13
C SER A 127 5.61 -18.09 5.46
N LEU A 128 5.87 -16.81 5.74
CA LEU A 128 5.35 -16.11 6.92
C LEU A 128 3.85 -15.77 6.81
N LEU A 129 3.29 -15.81 5.59
CA LEU A 129 1.88 -15.51 5.37
C LEU A 129 0.99 -16.65 5.87
N ARG A 130 -0.09 -16.29 6.56
CA ARG A 130 -1.12 -17.23 6.96
C ARG A 130 -2.23 -17.29 5.92
N ASN A 131 -2.79 -18.47 5.71
CA ASN A 131 -4.00 -18.62 4.90
C ASN A 131 -5.20 -18.10 5.70
N SER A 132 -5.57 -16.83 5.49
CA SER A 132 -6.69 -16.17 6.16
C SER A 132 -7.42 -15.21 5.22
N LYS A 133 -8.72 -15.03 5.47
CA LYS A 133 -9.56 -14.02 4.81
C LYS A 133 -9.42 -12.62 5.43
N THR A 134 -8.79 -12.50 6.59
CA THR A 134 -8.52 -11.23 7.23
C THR A 134 -7.06 -10.85 7.07
N LEU A 135 -6.80 -9.57 6.77
CA LEU A 135 -5.44 -9.06 6.59
C LEU A 135 -4.63 -9.13 7.88
N SER A 136 -5.24 -8.83 9.01
CA SER A 136 -4.58 -8.88 10.32
C SER A 136 -4.01 -10.27 10.63
N GLU A 137 -4.80 -11.32 10.41
CA GLU A 137 -4.34 -12.71 10.61
C GLU A 137 -3.34 -13.13 9.54
N LYS A 138 -3.56 -12.74 8.27
CA LYS A 138 -2.65 -13.06 7.17
C LYS A 138 -1.22 -12.61 7.45
N PHE A 139 -1.04 -11.42 8.00
CA PHE A 139 0.26 -10.82 8.33
C PHE A 139 0.68 -10.97 9.80
N ALA A 140 0.03 -11.83 10.57
CA ALA A 140 0.28 -11.96 12.01
C ALA A 140 1.72 -12.38 12.37
N ASN A 141 2.43 -13.10 11.49
CA ASN A 141 3.81 -13.53 11.72
C ASN A 141 4.86 -12.48 11.30
N PHE A 142 4.44 -11.40 10.64
CA PHE A 142 5.37 -10.34 10.24
C PHE A 142 5.68 -9.43 11.42
N PRO A 143 6.98 -9.14 11.69
CA PRO A 143 7.36 -8.11 12.66
C PRO A 143 6.76 -6.75 12.32
N SER A 144 6.48 -5.98 13.34
CA SER A 144 6.06 -4.57 13.19
C SER A 144 7.28 -3.68 13.03
N ILE A 145 7.15 -2.63 12.19
CA ILE A 145 8.15 -1.58 12.03
C ILE A 145 7.51 -0.21 12.25
N GLU A 146 8.14 0.60 13.09
CA GLU A 146 7.77 1.99 13.32
C GLU A 146 8.72 2.91 12.56
N CYS A 147 8.21 4.05 12.07
CA CYS A 147 9.05 5.09 11.51
C CYS A 147 9.51 6.03 12.63
N LEU A 148 10.68 5.76 13.21
CA LEU A 148 11.15 6.42 14.43
C LEU A 148 11.41 7.92 14.25
N ASP A 149 11.89 8.34 13.07
CA ASP A 149 12.26 9.72 12.80
C ASP A 149 11.09 10.57 12.26
N PHE A 150 10.04 9.91 11.76
CA PHE A 150 8.89 10.56 11.10
C PHE A 150 7.60 9.81 11.44
N VAL A 151 7.16 9.92 12.67
CA VAL A 151 6.13 9.09 13.32
C VAL A 151 4.82 8.99 12.53
N ASN A 152 4.44 10.05 11.80
CA ASN A 152 3.19 10.12 11.06
C ASN A 152 3.26 9.58 9.63
N GLN A 153 4.43 9.17 9.13
CA GLN A 153 4.57 8.73 7.73
C GLN A 153 3.78 7.45 7.41
N TYR A 154 3.51 6.61 8.40
CA TYR A 154 2.74 5.37 8.22
C TYR A 154 1.26 5.48 8.54
N SER A 155 0.77 6.69 8.81
CA SER A 155 -0.66 6.95 9.02
C SER A 155 -1.40 6.97 7.70
N ASN A 156 -2.57 6.33 7.65
CA ASN A 156 -3.45 6.37 6.50
C ASN A 156 -4.61 7.35 6.72
N PHE A 157 -5.22 7.80 5.63
CA PHE A 157 -6.34 8.74 5.64
C PHE A 157 -7.63 8.01 5.25
N ASN A 158 -8.55 7.90 6.20
CA ASN A 158 -9.81 7.17 6.03
C ASN A 158 -11.02 8.09 5.89
N TYR A 159 -10.93 9.33 6.37
CA TYR A 159 -12.02 10.30 6.42
C TYR A 159 -11.60 11.64 5.81
N GLN A 160 -12.59 12.42 5.38
CA GLN A 160 -12.35 13.76 4.81
C GLN A 160 -11.73 14.73 5.84
N GLU A 161 -12.04 14.55 7.11
CA GLU A 161 -11.47 15.30 8.22
C GLU A 161 -9.96 15.12 8.32
N ASP A 162 -9.46 13.89 8.15
CA ASP A 162 -8.02 13.60 8.14
C ASP A 162 -7.30 14.41 7.07
N LEU A 163 -7.94 14.59 5.91
CA LEU A 163 -7.40 15.35 4.78
C LEU A 163 -7.36 16.86 5.08
N ILE A 164 -8.38 17.39 5.73
CA ILE A 164 -8.43 18.80 6.12
C ILE A 164 -7.32 19.10 7.11
N ASP A 165 -7.14 18.27 8.12
CA ASP A 165 -6.08 18.42 9.12
C ASP A 165 -4.69 18.36 8.48
N HIS A 166 -4.49 17.50 7.48
CA HIS A 166 -3.24 17.44 6.72
C HIS A 166 -2.96 18.70 5.91
N LEU A 167 -3.98 19.33 5.32
CA LEU A 167 -3.83 20.56 4.52
C LEU A 167 -3.61 21.83 5.37
N LEU A 168 -3.93 21.78 6.67
CA LEU A 168 -3.77 22.90 7.60
C LEU A 168 -2.42 22.89 8.36
N GLN A 169 -1.63 21.83 8.23
CA GLN A 169 -0.27 21.70 8.76
C GLN A 169 0.78 22.21 7.77
#